data_031511694cc3b826125623236bf581fb
#
_entry.id   031511694cc3b826125623236bf581fb
#
_cell.length_a   1.000
_cell.length_b   1.000
_cell.length_c   1.000
_cell.angle_alpha   90.00
_cell.angle_beta   90.00
_cell.angle_gamma   90.00
#
_symmetry.space_group_name_H-M   'P 1'
#
loop_
_entity.id
_entity.type
_entity.pdbx_description
1 polymer ?
#
loop_
_entity_poly.entity_id
_entity_poly.type
_entity_poly.pdbx_seq_one_letter_code
_entity_poly.pdbx_strand_id
1 'polypeptide(L)'
;MDESRTLVFALYKKEAARVEQMLERQGFSVGALHGDMSQTTRMEALENFKSGKTGLLVATDVASRGLDIPNVGAVINYTFPLTIEDYIHRIGRTGWFPLYSGEYR
;
A
#
# COMPACT_ATOMS: atom_id res chain seq x y z
N MET A 1 -0.36 -7.93 14.01
CA MET A 1 -1.02 -7.05 13.02
C MET A 1 -1.31 -5.72 13.65
N ASP A 2 -1.02 -4.67 12.95
CA ASP A 2 -1.30 -3.31 13.44
C ASP A 2 -2.50 -2.77 12.66
N GLU A 3 -3.62 -2.66 13.35
CA GLU A 3 -4.88 -2.25 12.72
C GLU A 3 -4.91 -0.77 12.33
N SER A 4 -3.97 0.00 12.85
CA SER A 4 -3.91 1.43 12.51
C SER A 4 -3.21 1.69 11.18
N ARG A 5 -2.57 0.67 10.59
CA ARG A 5 -1.86 0.81 9.33
C ARG A 5 -2.74 0.44 8.17
N THR A 6 -2.65 1.22 7.11
CA THR A 6 -3.44 1.00 5.91
C THR A 6 -2.56 1.07 4.67
N LEU A 7 -2.69 0.08 3.80
CA LEU A 7 -2.08 0.10 2.48
C LEU A 7 -3.10 0.59 1.47
N VAL A 8 -2.69 1.51 0.62
CA VAL A 8 -3.52 1.99 -0.47
C VAL A 8 -2.83 1.58 -1.77
N PHE A 9 -3.49 0.75 -2.57
CA PHE A 9 -2.91 0.29 -3.82
C PHE A 9 -3.44 1.07 -5.01
N ALA A 10 -2.52 1.52 -5.83
CA ALA A 10 -2.82 2.09 -7.13
C ALA A 10 -2.12 1.23 -8.17
N LEU A 11 -2.60 1.27 -9.41
CA LEU A 11 -2.04 0.44 -10.46
C LEU A 11 -0.78 1.04 -11.06
N TYR A 12 -0.79 2.36 -11.25
CA TYR A 12 0.28 3.07 -11.94
C TYR A 12 0.99 4.04 -11.01
N LYS A 13 2.30 4.25 -11.27
CA LYS A 13 3.11 5.11 -10.42
C LYS A 13 2.60 6.55 -10.36
N LYS A 14 2.06 7.05 -11.47
CA LYS A 14 1.53 8.41 -11.47
C LYS A 14 0.27 8.54 -10.62
N GLU A 15 -0.56 7.50 -10.62
CA GLU A 15 -1.70 7.45 -9.73
C GLU A 15 -1.26 7.43 -8.27
N ALA A 16 -0.26 6.61 -7.97
CA ALA A 16 0.24 6.48 -6.61
C ALA A 16 0.75 7.83 -6.11
N ALA A 17 1.49 8.56 -6.94
CA ALA A 17 2.01 9.86 -6.57
C ALA A 17 0.89 10.86 -6.30
N ARG A 18 -0.16 10.86 -7.14
CA ARG A 18 -1.29 11.76 -6.94
C ARG A 18 -2.06 11.45 -5.67
N VAL A 19 -2.25 10.16 -5.38
CA VAL A 19 -2.97 9.75 -4.18
C VAL A 19 -2.17 10.14 -2.94
N GLU A 20 -0.87 9.94 -2.98
CA GLU A 20 -0.01 10.35 -1.88
C GLU A 20 -0.15 11.84 -1.60
N GLN A 21 -0.06 12.66 -2.65
CA GLN A 21 -0.18 14.11 -2.50
C GLN A 21 -1.55 14.52 -1.97
N MET A 22 -2.59 13.86 -2.46
CA MET A 22 -3.94 14.16 -2.01
C MET A 22 -4.10 13.88 -0.52
N LEU A 23 -3.57 12.73 -0.07
CA LEU A 23 -3.68 12.36 1.33
C LEU A 23 -2.85 13.28 2.23
N GLU A 24 -1.67 13.68 1.77
CA GLU A 24 -0.85 14.64 2.51
C GLU A 24 -1.56 15.96 2.70
N ARG A 25 -2.22 16.44 1.66
CA ARG A 25 -2.96 17.69 1.74
C ARG A 25 -4.13 17.62 2.72
N GLN A 26 -4.64 16.42 2.95
CA GLN A 26 -5.72 16.23 3.91
C GLN A 26 -5.20 16.01 5.34
N GLY A 27 -3.89 16.06 5.53
CA GLY A 27 -3.31 15.98 6.86
C GLY A 27 -2.84 14.59 7.28
N PHE A 28 -2.91 13.60 6.39
CA PHE A 28 -2.45 12.27 6.73
C PHE A 28 -0.93 12.16 6.64
N SER A 29 -0.36 11.34 7.51
CA SER A 29 1.05 10.97 7.43
C SER A 29 1.15 9.77 6.50
N VAL A 30 1.67 9.98 5.30
CA VAL A 30 1.64 9.00 4.24
C VAL A 30 3.00 8.85 3.57
N GLY A 31 3.35 7.62 3.24
CA GLY A 31 4.52 7.32 2.43
C GLY A 31 4.09 6.69 1.11
N ALA A 32 5.07 6.48 0.23
CA ALA A 32 4.78 5.89 -1.08
C ALA A 32 5.85 4.89 -1.48
N LEU A 33 5.42 3.88 -2.26
CA LEU A 33 6.30 2.90 -2.89
C LEU A 33 5.90 2.80 -4.35
N HIS A 34 6.69 3.42 -5.25
CA HIS A 34 6.44 3.31 -6.69
C HIS A 34 7.75 3.44 -7.47
N GLY A 35 7.65 3.18 -8.76
CA GLY A 35 8.83 2.98 -9.60
C GLY A 35 9.70 4.18 -9.85
N ASP A 36 9.19 5.40 -9.63
CA ASP A 36 9.98 6.61 -9.85
C ASP A 36 10.86 6.98 -8.65
N MET A 37 10.79 6.20 -7.59
CA MET A 37 11.55 6.47 -6.38
C MET A 37 12.87 5.70 -6.40
N SER A 38 13.91 6.28 -5.81
CA SER A 38 15.16 5.57 -5.64
C SER A 38 14.97 4.42 -4.65
N GLN A 39 15.89 3.46 -4.69
CA GLN A 39 15.84 2.34 -3.74
C GLN A 39 15.94 2.84 -2.31
N THR A 40 16.81 3.82 -2.07
CA THR A 40 16.97 4.39 -0.72
C THR A 40 15.66 5.01 -0.24
N THR A 41 15.00 5.79 -1.09
CA THR A 41 13.74 6.44 -0.71
C THR A 41 12.65 5.39 -0.45
N ARG A 42 12.60 4.33 -1.25
CA ARG A 42 11.62 3.28 -1.03
C ARG A 42 11.83 2.56 0.28
N MET A 43 13.08 2.25 0.60
CA MET A 43 13.37 1.55 1.86
C MET A 43 13.07 2.44 3.06
N GLU A 44 13.31 3.73 2.93
CA GLU A 44 12.99 4.70 3.98
C GLU A 44 11.49 4.77 4.22
N ALA A 45 10.70 4.82 3.14
CA ALA A 45 9.24 4.83 3.24
C ALA A 45 8.73 3.57 3.92
N LEU A 46 9.31 2.42 3.57
CA LEU A 46 8.92 1.16 4.18
C LEU A 46 9.26 1.13 5.67
N GLU A 47 10.44 1.62 6.03
CA GLU A 47 10.86 1.65 7.41
C GLU A 47 9.96 2.55 8.26
N ASN A 48 9.59 3.71 7.71
CA ASN A 48 8.67 4.61 8.40
C ASN A 48 7.30 3.99 8.59
N PHE A 49 6.87 3.18 7.64
CA PHE A 49 5.60 2.48 7.75
C PHE A 49 5.68 1.36 8.80
N LYS A 50 6.78 0.61 8.80
CA LYS A 50 6.98 -0.45 9.78
C LYS A 50 7.04 0.07 11.21
N SER A 51 7.66 1.22 11.41
CA SER A 51 7.82 1.80 12.73
C SER A 51 6.57 2.52 13.22
N GLY A 52 5.59 2.71 12.34
CA GLY A 52 4.37 3.43 12.69
C GLY A 52 4.47 4.93 12.53
N LYS A 53 5.59 5.43 12.01
CA LYS A 53 5.76 6.86 11.76
C LYS A 53 4.77 7.36 10.71
N THR A 54 4.48 6.53 9.71
CA THR A 54 3.42 6.81 8.76
C THR A 54 2.35 5.72 8.89
N GLY A 55 1.10 6.14 8.95
CA GLY A 55 -0.02 5.20 9.06
C GLY A 55 -0.57 4.74 7.73
N LEU A 56 -0.22 5.45 6.66
CA LEU A 56 -0.68 5.14 5.30
C LEU A 56 0.52 4.94 4.39
N LEU A 57 0.43 3.93 3.53
CA LEU A 57 1.45 3.68 2.53
C LEU A 57 0.75 3.46 1.20
N VAL A 58 1.03 4.31 0.23
CA VAL A 58 0.48 4.18 -1.12
C VAL A 58 1.48 3.41 -1.96
N ALA A 59 1.05 2.32 -2.57
CA ALA A 59 1.97 1.45 -3.29
C ALA A 59 1.39 1.00 -4.63
N THR A 60 2.28 0.67 -5.56
CA THR A 60 1.88 -0.06 -6.75
C THR A 60 2.23 -1.53 -6.56
N ASP A 61 1.55 -2.40 -7.29
CA ASP A 61 1.82 -3.84 -7.18
C ASP A 61 3.27 -4.16 -7.55
N VAL A 62 3.77 -3.53 -8.60
CA VAL A 62 5.14 -3.79 -9.06
C VAL A 62 6.16 -3.43 -8.00
N ALA A 63 6.01 -2.26 -7.38
CA ALA A 63 6.98 -1.79 -6.40
C ALA A 63 6.89 -2.54 -5.07
N SER A 64 5.73 -3.09 -4.74
CA SER A 64 5.53 -3.80 -3.48
C SER A 64 5.97 -5.26 -3.53
N ARG A 65 6.13 -5.82 -4.73
CA ARG A 65 6.53 -7.22 -4.86
C ARG A 65 7.90 -7.45 -4.27
N GLY A 66 8.04 -8.56 -3.56
CA GLY A 66 9.31 -8.94 -2.97
C GLY A 66 9.74 -8.14 -1.76
N LEU A 67 8.94 -7.17 -1.34
CA LEU A 67 9.24 -6.41 -0.14
C LEU A 67 8.51 -6.99 1.07
N ASP A 68 9.16 -6.92 2.20
CA ASP A 68 8.60 -7.41 3.45
C ASP A 68 7.73 -6.32 4.06
N ILE A 69 6.50 -6.22 3.56
CA ILE A 69 5.55 -5.25 4.09
C ILE A 69 4.78 -5.91 5.22
N PRO A 70 4.71 -5.28 6.40
CA PRO A 70 4.02 -5.89 7.53
C PRO A 70 2.52 -6.04 7.27
N ASN A 71 1.89 -6.94 8.00
CA ASN A 71 0.44 -7.06 7.97
C ASN A 71 -0.19 -5.74 8.41
N VAL A 72 -1.29 -5.41 7.78
CA VAL A 72 -1.97 -4.13 8.02
C VAL A 72 -3.42 -4.38 8.40
N GLY A 73 -4.06 -3.36 8.93
CA GLY A 73 -5.47 -3.46 9.31
C GLY A 73 -6.40 -3.38 8.11
N ALA A 74 -5.99 -2.68 7.06
CA ALA A 74 -6.84 -2.49 5.89
C ALA A 74 -6.01 -2.35 4.62
N VAL A 75 -6.59 -2.81 3.52
CA VAL A 75 -6.06 -2.58 2.19
C VAL A 75 -7.15 -1.88 1.39
N ILE A 76 -6.81 -0.74 0.83
CA ILE A 76 -7.74 0.03 0.02
C ILE A 76 -7.28 -0.06 -1.43
N ASN A 77 -8.18 -0.46 -2.30
CA ASN A 77 -7.90 -0.48 -3.74
C ASN A 77 -8.37 0.82 -4.36
N TYR A 78 -7.44 1.76 -4.53
CA TYR A 78 -7.75 2.97 -5.27
C TYR A 78 -8.04 2.60 -6.72
N THR A 79 -7.23 1.68 -7.26
CA THR A 79 -7.46 1.08 -8.58
C THR A 79 -7.41 -0.42 -8.41
N PHE A 80 -8.37 -1.13 -8.97
CA PHE A 80 -8.40 -2.59 -8.86
C PHE A 80 -7.22 -3.22 -9.59
N PRO A 81 -6.72 -4.35 -9.10
CA PRO A 81 -5.63 -5.04 -9.76
C PRO A 81 -6.06 -5.63 -11.09
N LEU A 82 -5.11 -5.79 -12.01
CA LEU A 82 -5.37 -6.34 -13.33
C LEU A 82 -5.47 -7.86 -13.33
N THR A 83 -4.89 -8.53 -12.33
CA THR A 83 -4.85 -9.99 -12.29
C THR A 83 -5.36 -10.50 -10.96
N ILE A 84 -5.81 -11.74 -10.97
CA ILE A 84 -6.24 -12.42 -9.75
C ILE A 84 -5.06 -12.59 -8.82
N GLU A 85 -3.87 -12.85 -9.36
CA GLU A 85 -2.67 -13.00 -8.56
C GLU A 85 -2.38 -11.75 -7.74
N ASP A 86 -2.44 -10.58 -8.38
CA ASP A 86 -2.21 -9.32 -7.68
C ASP A 86 -3.30 -9.06 -6.65
N TYR A 87 -4.53 -9.43 -6.96
CA TYR A 87 -5.64 -9.27 -6.04
C TYR A 87 -5.39 -10.07 -4.75
N ILE A 88 -5.04 -11.33 -4.90
CA ILE A 88 -4.76 -12.20 -3.75
C ILE A 88 -3.55 -11.68 -2.98
N HIS A 89 -2.53 -11.22 -3.68
CA HIS A 89 -1.34 -10.67 -3.07
C HIS A 89 -1.65 -9.44 -2.22
N ARG A 90 -2.52 -8.57 -2.71
CA ARG A 90 -2.95 -7.39 -1.96
C ARG A 90 -3.72 -7.78 -0.70
N ILE A 91 -4.66 -8.72 -0.83
CA ILE A 91 -5.46 -9.18 0.31
C ILE A 91 -4.57 -9.79 1.38
N GLY A 92 -3.55 -10.53 0.98
CA GLY A 92 -2.65 -11.18 1.90
C GLY A 92 -1.96 -10.24 2.87
N ARG A 93 -1.92 -8.95 2.56
CA ARG A 93 -1.31 -7.97 3.44
C ARG A 93 -2.11 -7.73 4.72
N THR A 94 -3.40 -8.08 4.71
CA THR A 94 -4.22 -7.95 5.91
C THR A 94 -4.17 -9.17 6.80
N GLY A 95 -3.61 -10.28 6.28
CA GLY A 95 -3.66 -11.56 6.99
C GLY A 95 -5.00 -12.25 6.86
N TRP A 96 -5.91 -11.74 6.05
CA TRP A 96 -7.22 -12.33 5.83
C TRP A 96 -7.17 -13.28 4.65
N PHE A 97 -8.08 -14.24 4.63
CA PHE A 97 -8.18 -15.17 3.52
C PHE A 97 -9.01 -14.60 2.39
N PRO A 98 -8.78 -15.08 1.16
CA PRO A 98 -9.52 -14.56 0.00
C PRO A 98 -11.03 -14.61 0.13
N LEU A 99 -11.56 -15.53 0.93
CA LEU A 99 -13.01 -15.61 1.09
C LEU A 99 -13.61 -14.36 1.72
N TYR A 100 -12.79 -13.53 2.35
CA TYR A 100 -13.26 -12.27 2.92
C TYR A 100 -13.17 -11.12 1.93
N SER A 101 -12.70 -11.39 0.74
CA SER A 101 -12.45 -10.35 -0.25
C SER A 101 -13.72 -9.62 -0.68
N GLY A 102 -14.88 -10.17 -0.36
CA GLY A 102 -16.12 -9.46 -0.65
C GLY A 102 -16.17 -8.05 -0.10
N GLU A 103 -15.39 -7.77 0.90
CA GLU A 103 -15.31 -6.45 1.50
C GLU A 103 -14.59 -5.45 0.63
N TYR A 104 -13.96 -5.90 -0.42
CA TYR A 104 -13.21 -5.04 -1.34
C TYR A 104 -14.07 -4.34 -2.36
N ARG A 105 -15.31 -4.60 -2.36
CA ARG A 105 -16.20 -3.96 -3.32
C ARG A 105 -16.26 -2.46 -3.15
#